data_f1190b580aced059410c735de92c0a2c
#
_entry.id   f1190b580aced059410c735de92c0a2c
#
_cell.length_a   1.000
_cell.length_b   1.000
_cell.length_c   1.000
_cell.angle_alpha   90.00
_cell.angle_beta   90.00
_cell.angle_gamma   90.00
#
_symmetry.space_group_name_H-M   'P 1'
#
loop_
_entity.id
_entity.type
_entity.pdbx_description
1 polymer ?
#
loop_
_entity_poly.entity_id
_entity_poly.type
_entity_poly.pdbx_seq_one_letter_code
_entity_poly.pdbx_strand_id
1 'polypeptide(L)'
;MNKIKQFSQILLITVFLISCKSSIKKESPRNNFEDNIFESTNPEKKRMEIKFSCGDDGISEYLNKGWIILKEDSQEKICTWKSVPATKDCDMEKDKGCKITKPDKIGVEKTYLLEK
;
A
#
# COMPACT_ATOMS: atom_id res chain seq x y z
N MET A 1 -46.28 34.53 -9.33
CA MET A 1 -46.10 34.66 -7.88
C MET A 1 -45.90 33.26 -7.31
N ASN A 2 -44.69 32.75 -7.26
CA ASN A 2 -44.38 31.46 -6.67
C ASN A 2 -43.33 31.65 -5.60
N LYS A 3 -43.76 31.45 -4.36
CA LYS A 3 -42.96 31.57 -3.15
C LYS A 3 -42.03 30.35 -3.03
N ILE A 4 -40.76 30.58 -3.23
CA ILE A 4 -39.73 29.61 -2.97
C ILE A 4 -39.54 29.49 -1.45
N LYS A 5 -39.99 28.37 -0.91
CA LYS A 5 -39.74 28.02 0.50
C LYS A 5 -38.26 27.61 0.60
N GLN A 6 -37.49 28.47 1.29
CA GLN A 6 -36.15 28.12 1.79
C GLN A 6 -36.30 27.07 2.88
N PHE A 7 -35.88 25.84 2.60
CA PHE A 7 -35.59 24.85 3.63
C PHE A 7 -34.15 25.05 4.09
N SER A 8 -34.03 25.74 5.20
CA SER A 8 -32.79 25.80 5.98
C SER A 8 -32.59 24.42 6.63
N GLN A 9 -31.78 23.57 6.02
CA GLN A 9 -31.27 22.37 6.69
C GLN A 9 -30.03 22.77 7.48
N ILE A 10 -30.21 22.94 8.78
CA ILE A 10 -29.14 23.04 9.75
C ILE A 10 -28.52 21.64 9.87
N LEU A 11 -27.39 21.43 9.18
CA LEU A 11 -26.59 20.23 9.32
C LEU A 11 -25.83 20.31 10.66
N LEU A 12 -26.35 19.67 11.67
CA LEU A 12 -25.69 19.45 12.95
C LEU A 12 -24.52 18.47 12.73
N ILE A 13 -23.33 19.04 12.52
CA ILE A 13 -22.08 18.27 12.54
C ILE A 13 -21.73 18.03 14.00
N THR A 14 -22.13 16.87 14.53
CA THR A 14 -21.63 16.36 15.80
C THR A 14 -20.20 15.88 15.61
N VAL A 15 -19.25 16.71 15.99
CA VAL A 15 -17.83 16.35 16.08
C VAL A 15 -17.68 15.41 17.28
N PHE A 16 -17.58 14.13 17.04
CA PHE A 16 -17.14 13.15 18.05
C PHE A 16 -15.63 13.28 18.24
N LEU A 17 -15.24 14.07 19.23
CA LEU A 17 -13.89 14.05 19.75
C LEU A 17 -13.72 12.78 20.60
N ILE A 18 -13.22 11.72 19.99
CA ILE A 18 -12.76 10.54 20.71
C ILE A 18 -11.39 10.89 21.30
N SER A 19 -11.42 11.36 22.54
CA SER A 19 -10.22 11.58 23.35
C SER A 19 -9.71 10.23 23.84
N CYS A 20 -8.80 9.60 23.10
CA CYS A 20 -8.01 8.48 23.62
C CYS A 20 -6.95 9.02 24.60
N LYS A 21 -7.33 9.12 25.88
CA LYS A 21 -6.36 9.25 26.98
C LYS A 21 -5.74 7.88 27.23
N SER A 22 -4.58 7.66 26.66
CA SER A 22 -3.69 6.56 27.04
C SER A 22 -3.03 6.93 28.37
N SER A 23 -3.56 6.41 29.46
CA SER A 23 -2.96 6.53 30.79
C SER A 23 -1.99 5.36 30.98
N ILE A 24 -0.71 5.63 30.76
CA ILE A 24 0.35 4.69 31.13
C ILE A 24 0.53 4.81 32.64
N LYS A 25 -0.07 3.91 33.39
CA LYS A 25 0.24 3.70 34.80
C LYS A 25 1.39 2.73 34.91
N LYS A 26 2.52 3.28 35.28
CA LYS A 26 3.73 2.58 35.68
C LYS A 26 3.49 2.04 37.09
N GLU A 27 3.27 0.75 37.21
CA GLU A 27 3.38 0.05 38.50
C GLU A 27 4.20 -1.22 38.30
N SER A 28 5.37 -1.17 38.89
CA SER A 28 6.25 -2.30 39.13
C SER A 28 5.79 -3.05 40.38
N PRO A 29 5.66 -4.36 40.34
CA PRO A 29 6.00 -5.16 41.49
C PRO A 29 7.20 -6.05 41.16
N ARG A 30 8.26 -5.86 41.97
CA ARG A 30 9.28 -6.84 42.20
C ARG A 30 8.63 -8.13 42.69
N ASN A 31 8.79 -9.20 41.94
CA ASN A 31 8.78 -10.53 42.48
C ASN A 31 9.94 -11.31 41.83
N ASN A 32 10.92 -11.59 42.65
CA ASN A 32 11.90 -12.64 42.42
C ASN A 32 11.15 -13.93 42.14
N PHE A 33 11.35 -14.48 40.96
CA PHE A 33 11.15 -15.89 40.72
C PHE A 33 12.32 -16.40 39.89
N GLU A 34 12.95 -17.41 40.47
CA GLU A 34 14.16 -18.09 40.07
C GLU A 34 14.16 -18.54 38.62
N ASP A 35 15.30 -18.33 38.01
CA ASP A 35 15.96 -19.13 37.00
C ASP A 35 15.17 -20.37 36.51
N ASN A 36 14.49 -20.19 35.39
CA ASN A 36 14.43 -21.21 34.38
C ASN A 36 14.88 -20.57 33.09
N ILE A 37 16.17 -20.66 32.82
CA ILE A 37 16.78 -20.46 31.53
C ILE A 37 16.19 -21.51 30.60
N PHE A 38 14.98 -21.25 30.12
CA PHE A 38 14.51 -21.86 28.92
C PHE A 38 15.10 -21.01 27.79
N GLU A 39 16.32 -21.40 27.43
CA GLU A 39 16.99 -20.92 26.23
C GLU A 39 16.10 -21.32 25.05
N SER A 40 15.10 -20.48 24.78
CA SER A 40 14.29 -20.54 23.57
C SER A 40 15.19 -20.14 22.41
N THR A 41 15.99 -21.08 21.94
CA THR A 41 16.63 -21.03 20.63
C THR A 41 15.53 -21.15 19.57
N ASN A 42 14.67 -20.14 19.52
CA ASN A 42 13.80 -19.93 18.39
C ASN A 42 14.68 -19.33 17.30
N PRO A 43 14.99 -20.05 16.22
CA PRO A 43 15.75 -19.47 15.13
C PRO A 43 15.00 -18.25 14.65
N GLU A 44 15.65 -17.10 14.69
CA GLU A 44 15.09 -15.81 14.34
C GLU A 44 14.55 -15.91 12.90
N LYS A 45 13.23 -16.06 12.77
CA LYS A 45 12.58 -16.20 11.48
C LYS A 45 12.79 -14.95 10.67
N LYS A 46 13.52 -15.07 9.60
CA LYS A 46 13.83 -13.97 8.70
C LYS A 46 12.65 -13.72 7.77
N ARG A 47 12.15 -12.48 7.74
CA ARG A 47 11.07 -12.07 6.83
C ARG A 47 11.55 -11.00 5.86
N MET A 48 11.00 -11.02 4.65
CA MET A 48 11.24 -10.01 3.64
C MET A 48 10.03 -9.81 2.74
N GLU A 49 9.88 -8.59 2.24
CA GLU A 49 8.90 -8.25 1.21
C GLU A 49 9.62 -8.02 -0.12
N ILE A 50 9.11 -8.61 -1.18
CA ILE A 50 9.60 -8.44 -2.54
C ILE A 50 8.47 -8.11 -3.49
N LYS A 51 8.78 -7.37 -4.57
CA LYS A 51 7.80 -6.95 -5.57
C LYS A 51 8.30 -7.26 -6.97
N PHE A 52 7.41 -7.79 -7.77
CA PHE A 52 7.61 -7.99 -9.20
C PHE A 52 6.54 -7.25 -9.99
N SER A 53 6.88 -6.65 -11.11
CA SER A 53 5.96 -5.82 -11.88
C SER A 53 6.04 -6.15 -13.36
N CYS A 54 4.90 -5.99 -14.05
CA CYS A 54 4.87 -5.95 -15.52
C CYS A 54 5.38 -7.21 -16.22
N GLY A 55 5.17 -8.36 -15.60
CA GLY A 55 5.54 -9.66 -16.16
C GLY A 55 6.87 -10.20 -15.67
N ASP A 56 7.62 -9.45 -14.84
CA ASP A 56 8.73 -10.04 -14.12
C ASP A 56 8.19 -11.05 -13.10
N ASP A 57 8.82 -12.20 -13.02
CA ASP A 57 8.50 -13.26 -12.06
C ASP A 57 9.77 -13.97 -11.59
N GLY A 58 10.43 -13.38 -10.60
CA GLY A 58 11.63 -13.93 -9.98
C GLY A 58 11.38 -14.73 -8.71
N ILE A 59 10.11 -15.01 -8.35
CA ILE A 59 9.76 -15.67 -7.10
C ILE A 59 10.39 -17.06 -6.96
N SER A 60 10.55 -17.78 -8.07
CA SER A 60 11.14 -19.10 -8.10
C SER A 60 12.56 -19.15 -7.53
N GLU A 61 13.34 -18.09 -7.70
CA GLU A 61 14.70 -18.01 -7.15
C GLU A 61 14.68 -18.01 -5.61
N TYR A 62 13.69 -17.36 -5.00
CA TYR A 62 13.54 -17.30 -3.55
C TYR A 62 13.05 -18.64 -3.01
N LEU A 63 12.09 -19.27 -3.69
CA LEU A 63 11.60 -20.59 -3.30
C LEU A 63 12.71 -21.64 -3.35
N ASN A 64 13.55 -21.61 -4.40
CA ASN A 64 14.71 -22.49 -4.51
C ASN A 64 15.78 -22.26 -3.42
N LYS A 65 15.82 -21.06 -2.85
CA LYS A 65 16.69 -20.72 -1.71
C LYS A 65 16.07 -21.06 -0.35
N GLY A 66 14.90 -21.71 -0.34
CA GLY A 66 14.21 -22.16 0.89
C GLY A 66 13.34 -21.10 1.54
N TRP A 67 12.95 -20.04 0.81
CA TRP A 67 11.94 -19.10 1.27
C TRP A 67 10.55 -19.68 1.06
N ILE A 68 9.62 -19.38 1.95
CA ILE A 68 8.20 -19.73 1.84
C ILE A 68 7.36 -18.48 1.72
N ILE A 69 6.31 -18.53 0.91
CA ILE A 69 5.37 -17.41 0.74
C ILE A 69 4.40 -17.44 1.91
N LEU A 70 4.37 -16.36 2.69
CA LEU A 70 3.37 -16.14 3.72
C LEU A 70 2.13 -15.44 3.18
N LYS A 71 2.33 -14.50 2.27
CA LYS A 71 1.27 -13.69 1.68
C LYS A 71 1.62 -13.29 0.25
N GLU A 72 0.62 -13.27 -0.62
CA GLU A 72 0.68 -12.72 -1.97
C GLU A 72 -0.43 -11.70 -2.14
N ASP A 73 -0.08 -10.51 -2.61
CA ASP A 73 -1.02 -9.48 -3.04
C ASP A 73 -0.73 -9.12 -4.49
N SER A 74 -1.76 -8.73 -5.24
CA SER A 74 -1.61 -8.26 -6.61
C SER A 74 -2.46 -7.03 -6.87
N GLN A 75 -1.91 -6.08 -7.63
CA GLN A 75 -2.59 -4.86 -8.03
C GLN A 75 -2.26 -4.49 -9.47
N GLU A 76 -3.17 -3.77 -10.12
CA GLU A 76 -2.89 -3.23 -11.45
C GLU A 76 -1.82 -2.16 -11.40
N LYS A 77 -0.94 -2.15 -12.41
CA LYS A 77 0.13 -1.18 -12.56
C LYS A 77 0.31 -0.79 -14.02
N ILE A 78 0.52 0.50 -14.26
CA ILE A 78 0.90 0.98 -15.59
C ILE A 78 2.35 0.62 -15.84
N CYS A 79 2.58 -0.22 -16.84
CA CYS A 79 3.91 -0.72 -17.20
C CYS A 79 4.63 0.18 -18.20
N THR A 80 3.91 0.71 -19.17
CA THR A 80 4.47 1.64 -20.14
C THR A 80 3.51 2.80 -20.41
N TRP A 81 4.10 3.92 -20.82
CA TRP A 81 3.40 5.13 -21.20
C TRP A 81 3.70 5.44 -22.66
N LYS A 82 2.72 6.02 -23.37
CA LYS A 82 2.92 6.54 -24.72
C LYS A 82 2.51 7.99 -24.83
N SER A 83 3.20 8.72 -25.67
CA SER A 83 2.83 10.07 -26.06
C SER A 83 1.88 10.00 -27.26
N VAL A 84 0.78 10.73 -27.19
CA VAL A 84 -0.20 10.86 -28.27
C VAL A 84 -0.50 12.34 -28.50
N PRO A 85 -0.96 12.72 -29.72
CA PRO A 85 -1.38 14.08 -29.97
C PRO A 85 -2.59 14.46 -29.07
N ALA A 86 -2.55 15.67 -28.52
CA ALA A 86 -3.64 16.17 -27.66
C ALA A 86 -4.93 16.45 -28.47
N THR A 87 -4.77 16.86 -29.73
CA THR A 87 -5.88 17.13 -30.67
C THR A 87 -5.57 16.51 -32.03
N LYS A 88 -6.55 16.43 -32.92
CA LYS A 88 -6.37 15.89 -34.29
C LYS A 88 -5.41 16.73 -35.13
N ASP A 89 -5.31 18.02 -34.86
CA ASP A 89 -4.48 18.97 -35.60
C ASP A 89 -3.07 19.13 -34.99
N CYS A 90 -2.75 18.31 -33.96
CA CYS A 90 -1.46 18.33 -33.30
C CYS A 90 -0.40 17.57 -34.10
N ASP A 91 0.59 18.32 -34.61
CA ASP A 91 1.81 17.77 -35.21
C ASP A 91 2.91 17.69 -34.15
N MET A 92 3.09 16.53 -33.56
CA MET A 92 4.05 16.30 -32.45
C MET A 92 5.53 16.52 -32.86
N GLU A 93 5.85 16.56 -34.15
CA GLU A 93 7.19 16.85 -34.65
C GLU A 93 7.47 18.36 -34.66
N LYS A 94 6.46 19.15 -34.98
CA LYS A 94 6.55 20.61 -35.07
C LYS A 94 6.25 21.30 -33.74
N ASP A 95 5.27 20.80 -33.01
CA ASP A 95 4.84 21.37 -31.73
C ASP A 95 4.98 20.34 -30.61
N LYS A 96 6.07 20.43 -29.87
CA LYS A 96 6.37 19.54 -28.74
C LYS A 96 5.41 19.73 -27.56
N GLY A 97 4.67 20.84 -27.52
CA GLY A 97 3.72 21.17 -26.45
C GLY A 97 2.34 20.53 -26.64
N CYS A 98 2.00 20.07 -27.84
CA CYS A 98 0.67 19.56 -28.13
C CYS A 98 0.51 18.03 -27.92
N LYS A 99 1.42 17.38 -27.19
CA LYS A 99 1.34 15.96 -26.86
C LYS A 99 0.89 15.74 -25.43
N ILE A 100 0.13 14.67 -25.22
CA ILE A 100 -0.25 14.17 -23.89
C ILE A 100 0.28 12.76 -23.70
N THR A 101 0.55 12.43 -22.45
CA THR A 101 1.00 11.07 -22.07
C THR A 101 -0.18 10.28 -21.58
N LYS A 102 -0.37 9.08 -22.13
CA LYS A 102 -1.41 8.13 -21.72
C LYS A 102 -0.79 6.78 -21.36
N PRO A 103 -1.44 6.00 -20.49
CA PRO A 103 -1.06 4.60 -20.28
C PRO A 103 -1.09 3.84 -21.61
N ASP A 104 -0.06 3.04 -21.84
CA ASP A 104 0.04 2.18 -23.03
C ASP A 104 -0.19 0.71 -22.69
N LYS A 105 0.57 0.20 -21.72
CA LYS A 105 0.39 -1.15 -21.21
C LYS A 105 0.06 -1.11 -19.73
N ILE A 106 -0.99 -1.82 -19.37
CA ILE A 106 -1.35 -2.11 -17.99
C ILE A 106 -0.98 -3.55 -17.71
N GLY A 107 -0.31 -3.79 -16.61
CA GLY A 107 0.09 -5.10 -16.13
C GLY A 107 -0.29 -5.28 -14.67
N VAL A 108 0.35 -6.23 -14.02
CA VAL A 108 0.13 -6.54 -12.62
C VAL A 108 1.43 -6.37 -11.85
N GLU A 109 1.36 -5.75 -10.68
CA GLU A 109 2.41 -5.78 -9.67
C GLU A 109 2.01 -6.80 -8.61
N LYS A 110 2.89 -7.77 -8.36
CA LYS A 110 2.74 -8.78 -7.31
C LYS A 110 3.69 -8.48 -6.17
N THR A 111 3.15 -8.48 -4.96
CA THR A 111 3.92 -8.31 -3.72
C THR A 111 3.87 -9.60 -2.92
N TYR A 112 5.03 -10.11 -2.55
CA TYR A 112 5.16 -11.33 -1.75
C TYR A 112 5.79 -11.00 -0.39
N LEU A 113 5.18 -11.49 0.68
CA LEU A 113 5.80 -11.57 1.99
C LEU A 113 6.38 -12.97 2.17
N LEU A 114 7.69 -13.04 2.35
CA LEU A 114 8.44 -14.29 2.47
C LEU A 114 8.96 -14.49 3.89
N GLU A 115 9.09 -15.77 4.31
CA GLU A 115 9.71 -16.18 5.57
C GLU A 115 10.73 -17.31 5.30
N LYS A 116 11.82 -17.31 6.04
CA LYS A 116 12.84 -18.37 6.01
C LYS A 116 13.34 -18.70 7.42
#